data_32978c80985af745eda99f8c551c377d
#
_entry.id   32978c80985af745eda99f8c551c377d
#
_cell.length_a   1.000
_cell.length_b   1.000
_cell.length_c   1.000
_cell.angle_alpha   90.00
_cell.angle_beta   90.00
_cell.angle_gamma   90.00
#
_symmetry.space_group_name_H-M   'P 1'
#
loop_
_entity.id
_entity.type
_entity.pdbx_description
1 polymer ?
#
loop_
_entity_poly.entity_id
_entity_poly.type
_entity_poly.pdbx_seq_one_letter_code
_entity_poly.pdbx_strand_id
1 'polypeptide(L)'
;MSLDRNGFVVSLAAFLALALLAIVLYFAGAPGHAHPSAYAHAVGDPEAGRVALARLGCAACHAIEGVRAPGGRVGPRLDELQFQQFVAGRLQNTPENAVRFILDPQGVSPGSAMPDLGVVDVEARNMVAYLATLGGRR
;
A
#
# COMPACT_ATOMS: atom_id res chain seq x y z
N MET A 1 -23.69 36.09 38.43
CA MET A 1 -23.82 34.68 38.02
C MET A 1 -22.51 34.01 38.34
N SER A 2 -22.36 33.45 39.57
CA SER A 2 -21.12 32.79 40.00
C SER A 2 -21.05 31.44 39.28
N LEU A 3 -20.13 31.30 38.36
CA LEU A 3 -19.80 29.99 37.78
C LEU A 3 -19.33 29.09 38.93
N ASP A 4 -20.17 28.13 39.31
CA ASP A 4 -19.82 27.14 40.32
C ASP A 4 -18.58 26.37 39.85
N ARG A 5 -17.49 26.51 40.63
CA ARG A 5 -16.18 25.90 40.33
C ARG A 5 -16.31 24.38 40.08
N ASN A 6 -17.24 23.72 40.76
CA ASN A 6 -17.48 22.29 40.58
C ASN A 6 -18.17 21.99 39.24
N GLY A 7 -19.13 22.83 38.81
CA GLY A 7 -19.77 22.70 37.51
C GLY A 7 -18.79 22.90 36.34
N PHE A 8 -17.88 23.87 36.48
CA PHE A 8 -16.84 24.09 35.45
C PHE A 8 -15.89 22.89 35.34
N VAL A 9 -15.43 22.34 36.48
CA VAL A 9 -14.52 21.17 36.48
C VAL A 9 -15.19 19.94 35.87
N VAL A 10 -16.48 19.69 36.21
CA VAL A 10 -17.23 18.56 35.65
C VAL A 10 -17.43 18.72 34.15
N SER A 11 -17.77 19.92 33.67
CA SER A 11 -17.95 20.19 32.24
C SER A 11 -16.66 20.05 31.47
N LEU A 12 -15.54 20.53 32.01
CA LEU A 12 -14.20 20.38 31.38
C LEU A 12 -13.79 18.91 31.32
N ALA A 13 -13.99 18.13 32.38
CA ALA A 13 -13.69 16.71 32.42
C ALA A 13 -14.52 15.91 31.37
N ALA A 14 -15.82 16.22 31.28
CA ALA A 14 -16.70 15.61 30.26
C ALA A 14 -16.25 15.93 28.83
N PHE A 15 -15.89 17.20 28.58
CA PHE A 15 -15.38 17.61 27.26
C PHE A 15 -14.09 16.88 26.90
N LEU A 16 -13.13 16.78 27.83
CA LEU A 16 -11.87 16.08 27.61
C LEU A 16 -12.10 14.57 27.37
N ALA A 17 -13.02 13.95 28.10
CA ALA A 17 -13.36 12.53 27.87
C ALA A 17 -13.99 12.29 26.49
N LEU A 18 -14.90 13.18 26.06
CA LEU A 18 -15.49 13.09 24.72
C LEU A 18 -14.46 13.33 23.62
N ALA A 19 -13.56 14.29 23.80
CA ALA A 19 -12.47 14.55 22.86
C ALA A 19 -11.53 13.34 22.75
N LEU A 20 -11.16 12.75 23.88
CA LEU A 20 -10.33 11.54 23.90
C LEU A 20 -11.02 10.35 23.21
N LEU A 21 -12.31 10.15 23.49
CA LEU A 21 -13.11 9.12 22.84
C LEU A 21 -13.18 9.35 21.32
N ALA A 22 -13.39 10.59 20.87
CA ALA A 22 -13.42 10.93 19.45
C ALA A 22 -12.07 10.65 18.78
N ILE A 23 -10.96 10.97 19.43
CA ILE A 23 -9.60 10.68 18.94
C ILE A 23 -9.39 9.17 18.85
N VAL A 24 -9.76 8.41 19.89
CA VAL A 24 -9.64 6.94 19.87
C VAL A 24 -10.49 6.34 18.76
N LEU A 25 -11.74 6.77 18.57
CA LEU A 25 -12.60 6.30 17.49
C LEU A 25 -12.06 6.69 16.10
N TYR A 26 -11.49 7.89 15.98
CA TYR A 26 -10.85 8.33 14.74
C TYR A 26 -9.67 7.43 14.36
N PHE A 27 -8.77 7.13 15.32
CA PHE A 27 -7.63 6.24 15.06
C PHE A 27 -8.03 4.76 14.93
N ALA A 28 -9.07 4.31 15.62
CA ALA A 28 -9.60 2.96 15.49
C ALA A 28 -10.34 2.74 14.15
N GLY A 29 -10.98 3.79 13.61
CA GLY A 29 -11.65 3.76 12.31
C GLY A 29 -10.80 4.22 11.14
N ALA A 30 -9.57 4.71 11.40
CA ALA A 30 -8.66 5.05 10.32
C ALA A 30 -8.37 3.78 9.48
N PRO A 31 -8.49 3.85 8.13
CA PRO A 31 -8.13 2.72 7.29
C PRO A 31 -6.72 2.31 7.65
N GLY A 32 -6.59 1.09 8.16
CA GLY A 32 -5.34 0.57 8.70
C GLY A 32 -4.23 0.73 7.66
N HIS A 33 -3.06 1.12 8.13
CA HIS A 33 -1.86 1.06 7.31
C HIS A 33 -1.80 -0.33 6.69
N ALA A 34 -1.50 -0.42 5.38
CA ALA A 34 -1.35 -1.72 4.73
C ALA A 34 -0.40 -2.56 5.59
N HIS A 35 -0.94 -3.59 6.22
CA HIS A 35 -0.12 -4.45 7.07
C HIS A 35 0.67 -5.39 6.15
N PRO A 36 1.97 -5.58 6.40
CA PRO A 36 2.76 -6.61 5.71
C PRO A 36 2.09 -7.98 5.70
N SER A 37 1.25 -8.26 6.71
CA SER A 37 0.42 -9.47 6.79
C SER A 37 -0.58 -9.64 5.63
N ALA A 38 -1.04 -8.57 4.99
CA ALA A 38 -1.91 -8.68 3.82
C ALA A 38 -1.19 -9.38 2.66
N TYR A 39 0.09 -9.10 2.49
CA TYR A 39 0.92 -9.71 1.45
C TYR A 39 1.40 -11.13 1.79
N ALA A 40 1.31 -11.57 3.05
CA ALA A 40 1.61 -12.95 3.43
C ALA A 40 0.67 -13.99 2.76
N HIS A 41 -0.47 -13.55 2.24
CA HIS A 41 -1.45 -14.37 1.53
C HIS A 41 -1.47 -14.12 0.02
N ALA A 42 -0.48 -13.39 -0.53
CA ALA A 42 -0.37 -13.21 -1.97
C ALA A 42 -0.23 -14.57 -2.67
N VAL A 43 -1.17 -14.86 -3.57
CA VAL A 43 -1.23 -16.13 -4.30
C VAL A 43 -0.46 -15.99 -5.61
N GLY A 44 0.48 -16.88 -5.88
CA GLY A 44 1.28 -16.92 -7.10
C GLY A 44 2.62 -17.61 -6.90
N ASP A 45 3.35 -17.77 -7.99
CA ASP A 45 4.72 -18.29 -8.00
C ASP A 45 5.71 -17.10 -7.96
N PRO A 46 6.45 -16.90 -6.85
CA PRO A 46 7.37 -15.79 -6.73
C PRO A 46 8.52 -15.83 -7.76
N GLU A 47 9.03 -17.02 -8.11
CA GLU A 47 10.13 -17.10 -9.08
C GLU A 47 9.65 -16.80 -10.50
N ALA A 48 8.50 -17.30 -10.90
CA ALA A 48 7.87 -16.90 -12.17
C ALA A 48 7.58 -15.39 -12.18
N GLY A 49 7.19 -14.81 -11.05
CA GLY A 49 6.99 -13.36 -10.89
C GLY A 49 8.27 -12.56 -11.09
N ARG A 50 9.39 -13.01 -10.50
CA ARG A 50 10.70 -12.38 -10.67
C ARG A 50 11.12 -12.37 -12.15
N VAL A 51 10.92 -13.48 -12.83
CA VAL A 51 11.24 -13.62 -14.27
C VAL A 51 10.33 -12.70 -15.11
N ALA A 52 9.03 -12.62 -14.79
CA ALA A 52 8.08 -11.75 -15.49
C ALA A 52 8.43 -10.26 -15.30
N LEU A 53 8.77 -9.82 -14.07
CA LEU A 53 9.21 -8.46 -13.77
C LEU A 53 10.47 -8.07 -14.57
N ALA A 54 11.42 -8.99 -14.74
CA ALA A 54 12.60 -8.77 -15.54
C ALA A 54 12.27 -8.70 -17.04
N ARG A 55 11.51 -9.66 -17.55
CA ARG A 55 11.12 -9.79 -18.96
C ARG A 55 10.31 -8.61 -19.46
N LEU A 56 9.38 -8.11 -18.65
CA LEU A 56 8.52 -6.98 -18.99
C LEU A 56 9.16 -5.61 -18.71
N GLY A 57 10.40 -5.59 -18.23
CA GLY A 57 11.16 -4.36 -18.09
C GLY A 57 10.72 -3.46 -16.92
N CYS A 58 10.02 -4.00 -15.93
CA CYS A 58 9.53 -3.23 -14.77
C CYS A 58 10.67 -2.52 -14.03
N ALA A 59 11.85 -3.15 -13.97
CA ALA A 59 13.03 -2.59 -13.32
C ALA A 59 13.68 -1.42 -14.09
N ALA A 60 13.24 -1.08 -15.30
CA ALA A 60 13.66 0.13 -15.99
C ALA A 60 13.15 1.40 -15.27
N CYS A 61 11.98 1.32 -14.64
CA CYS A 61 11.35 2.42 -13.93
C CYS A 61 11.37 2.23 -12.40
N HIS A 62 11.33 1.01 -11.92
CA HIS A 62 11.24 0.68 -10.49
C HIS A 62 12.53 0.06 -9.95
N ALA A 63 12.91 0.42 -8.73
CA ALA A 63 13.89 -0.34 -7.99
C ALA A 63 13.23 -1.60 -7.43
N ILE A 64 13.78 -2.78 -7.80
CA ILE A 64 13.26 -4.09 -7.41
C ILE A 64 14.46 -4.96 -7.01
N GLU A 65 14.55 -5.34 -5.74
CA GLU A 65 15.60 -6.25 -5.28
C GLU A 65 15.55 -7.57 -6.07
N GLY A 66 16.71 -8.08 -6.47
CA GLY A 66 16.81 -9.33 -7.23
C GLY A 66 16.41 -9.25 -8.71
N VAL A 67 15.97 -8.09 -9.21
CA VAL A 67 15.70 -7.83 -10.62
C VAL A 67 16.65 -6.73 -11.11
N ARG A 68 17.61 -7.08 -11.96
CA ARG A 68 18.62 -6.14 -12.45
C ARG A 68 18.10 -5.35 -13.64
N ALA A 69 18.17 -4.01 -13.57
CA ALA A 69 18.14 -3.12 -14.72
C ALA A 69 18.86 -1.81 -14.37
N PRO A 70 19.43 -1.10 -15.33
CA PRO A 70 19.95 0.25 -15.11
C PRO A 70 18.75 1.21 -15.02
N GLY A 71 18.60 1.91 -13.92
CA GLY A 71 17.66 3.02 -13.84
C GLY A 71 16.77 3.06 -12.60
N GLY A 72 15.66 2.45 -12.59
CA GLY A 72 14.78 2.25 -11.44
C GLY A 72 14.40 3.46 -10.56
N ARG A 73 14.31 4.68 -11.13
CA ARG A 73 14.07 5.94 -10.38
C ARG A 73 12.84 6.72 -10.84
N VAL A 74 12.13 6.24 -11.83
CA VAL A 74 10.94 6.92 -12.37
C VAL A 74 9.72 6.57 -11.52
N GLY A 75 9.56 5.30 -11.19
CA GLY A 75 8.51 4.82 -10.31
C GLY A 75 8.99 4.64 -8.85
N PRO A 76 8.07 4.39 -7.92
CA PRO A 76 8.42 4.08 -6.54
C PRO A 76 9.21 2.77 -6.44
N ARG A 77 9.99 2.64 -5.37
CA ARG A 77 10.64 1.37 -5.03
C ARG A 77 9.57 0.31 -4.75
N LEU A 78 9.72 -0.87 -5.35
CA LEU A 78 8.79 -1.98 -5.15
C LEU A 78 9.26 -2.98 -4.08
N ASP A 79 10.51 -2.91 -3.62
CA ASP A 79 11.01 -3.68 -2.48
C ASP A 79 10.21 -3.40 -1.20
N GLU A 80 9.57 -2.25 -1.14
CA GLU A 80 8.83 -1.77 0.02
C GLU A 80 7.33 -1.67 -0.26
N LEU A 81 6.83 -2.29 -1.34
CA LEU A 81 5.43 -2.19 -1.75
C LEU A 81 4.48 -2.52 -0.61
N GLN A 82 4.74 -3.58 0.14
CA GLN A 82 3.88 -4.03 1.23
C GLN A 82 3.77 -3.03 2.41
N PHE A 83 4.65 -2.02 2.49
CA PHE A 83 4.62 -0.97 3.52
C PHE A 83 3.96 0.32 3.03
N GLN A 84 3.59 0.40 1.76
CA GLN A 84 2.86 1.54 1.22
C GLN A 84 1.41 1.53 1.72
N GLN A 85 0.82 2.70 1.91
CA GLN A 85 -0.60 2.82 2.26
C GLN A 85 -1.53 2.56 1.07
N PHE A 86 -1.11 3.01 -0.10
CA PHE A 86 -1.92 3.00 -1.31
C PHE A 86 -1.14 2.48 -2.51
N VAL A 87 -1.84 1.75 -3.38
CA VAL A 87 -1.39 1.47 -4.74
C VAL A 87 -1.76 2.66 -5.61
N ALA A 88 -0.79 3.19 -6.36
CA ALA A 88 -0.96 4.34 -7.26
C ALA A 88 -1.58 5.59 -6.59
N GLY A 89 -1.51 5.71 -5.26
CA GLY A 89 -2.14 6.80 -4.51
C GLY A 89 -3.68 6.77 -4.51
N ARG A 90 -4.32 5.69 -4.97
CA ARG A 90 -5.77 5.61 -5.18
C ARG A 90 -6.46 4.43 -4.51
N LEU A 91 -5.87 3.26 -4.57
CA LEU A 91 -6.44 2.03 -4.02
C LEU A 91 -5.75 1.68 -2.70
N GLN A 92 -6.49 1.11 -1.77
CA GLN A 92 -5.87 0.49 -0.60
C GLN A 92 -4.80 -0.50 -1.05
N ASN A 93 -3.67 -0.53 -0.36
CA ASN A 93 -2.58 -1.41 -0.71
C ASN A 93 -2.87 -2.84 -0.23
N THR A 94 -3.50 -3.61 -1.13
CA THR A 94 -3.69 -5.06 -0.99
C THR A 94 -3.09 -5.78 -2.18
N PRO A 95 -2.76 -7.08 -2.07
CA PRO A 95 -2.28 -7.87 -3.21
C PRO A 95 -3.22 -7.79 -4.42
N GLU A 96 -4.52 -7.86 -4.20
CA GLU A 96 -5.54 -7.80 -5.27
C GLU A 96 -5.53 -6.44 -5.97
N ASN A 97 -5.41 -5.35 -5.22
CA ASN A 97 -5.34 -4.01 -5.78
C ASN A 97 -4.01 -3.76 -6.50
N ALA A 98 -2.91 -4.35 -6.03
CA ALA A 98 -1.63 -4.34 -6.73
C ALA A 98 -1.73 -5.09 -8.06
N VAL A 99 -2.34 -6.28 -8.07
CA VAL A 99 -2.64 -7.04 -9.31
C VAL A 99 -3.50 -6.20 -10.24
N ARG A 100 -4.60 -5.62 -9.75
CA ARG A 100 -5.49 -4.77 -10.55
C ARG A 100 -4.74 -3.60 -11.21
N PHE A 101 -3.86 -2.93 -10.48
CA PHE A 101 -3.08 -1.82 -11.02
C PHE A 101 -2.05 -2.27 -12.07
N ILE A 102 -1.43 -3.45 -11.90
CA ILE A 102 -0.53 -4.03 -12.90
C ILE A 102 -1.27 -4.36 -14.20
N LEU A 103 -2.51 -4.87 -14.09
CA LEU A 103 -3.32 -5.26 -15.25
C LEU A 103 -3.87 -4.05 -16.03
N ASP A 104 -4.29 -3.00 -15.31
CA ASP A 104 -4.90 -1.81 -15.91
C ASP A 104 -4.45 -0.53 -15.18
N PRO A 105 -3.22 -0.06 -15.45
CA PRO A 105 -2.70 1.13 -14.80
C PRO A 105 -3.49 2.40 -15.13
N GLN A 106 -3.98 2.51 -16.37
CA GLN A 106 -4.69 3.70 -16.82
C GLN A 106 -6.14 3.72 -16.34
N GLY A 107 -6.79 2.57 -16.22
CA GLY A 107 -8.14 2.46 -15.65
C GLY A 107 -8.17 2.72 -14.15
N VAL A 108 -7.11 2.33 -13.42
CA VAL A 108 -6.98 2.62 -11.98
C VAL A 108 -6.53 4.05 -11.73
N SER A 109 -5.55 4.54 -12.47
CA SER A 109 -4.98 5.88 -12.32
C SER A 109 -4.75 6.54 -13.68
N PRO A 110 -5.78 7.16 -14.25
CA PRO A 110 -5.66 7.87 -15.54
C PRO A 110 -4.54 8.89 -15.52
N GLY A 111 -3.69 8.85 -16.54
CA GLY A 111 -2.50 9.69 -16.64
C GLY A 111 -1.28 9.17 -15.85
N SER A 112 -1.33 7.96 -15.31
CA SER A 112 -0.17 7.30 -14.74
C SER A 112 0.96 7.18 -15.76
N ALA A 113 2.21 7.40 -15.31
CA ALA A 113 3.38 7.14 -16.13
C ALA A 113 3.65 5.63 -16.32
N MET A 114 2.98 4.77 -15.57
CA MET A 114 3.06 3.32 -15.74
C MET A 114 2.28 2.92 -17.01
N PRO A 115 2.95 2.35 -18.04
CA PRO A 115 2.27 1.93 -19.27
C PRO A 115 1.45 0.65 -19.03
N ASP A 116 0.44 0.45 -19.87
CA ASP A 116 -0.17 -0.87 -20.03
C ASP A 116 0.81 -1.76 -20.83
N LEU A 117 1.24 -2.84 -20.22
CA LEU A 117 2.20 -3.79 -20.80
C LEU A 117 1.52 -5.08 -21.29
N GLY A 118 0.20 -5.15 -21.28
CA GLY A 118 -0.55 -6.34 -21.68
C GLY A 118 -0.29 -7.55 -20.74
N VAL A 119 -0.06 -7.29 -19.47
CA VAL A 119 0.17 -8.35 -18.47
C VAL A 119 -1.10 -9.17 -18.29
N VAL A 120 -0.98 -10.50 -18.23
CA VAL A 120 -2.12 -11.37 -17.94
C VAL A 120 -2.25 -11.66 -16.43
N ASP A 121 -3.44 -12.03 -15.98
CA ASP A 121 -3.76 -12.16 -14.54
C ASP A 121 -2.78 -13.06 -13.78
N VAL A 122 -2.44 -14.22 -14.33
CA VAL A 122 -1.51 -15.15 -13.68
C VAL A 122 -0.12 -14.55 -13.52
N GLU A 123 0.36 -13.79 -14.49
CA GLU A 123 1.66 -13.12 -14.40
C GLU A 123 1.63 -11.99 -13.35
N ALA A 124 0.55 -11.18 -13.34
CA ALA A 124 0.39 -10.13 -12.34
C ALA A 124 0.37 -10.69 -10.91
N ARG A 125 -0.32 -11.81 -10.67
CA ARG A 125 -0.32 -12.49 -9.38
C ARG A 125 1.07 -13.01 -9.01
N ASN A 126 1.76 -13.62 -9.93
CA ASN A 126 3.13 -14.09 -9.72
C ASN A 126 4.08 -12.93 -9.38
N MET A 127 3.97 -11.80 -10.08
CA MET A 127 4.75 -10.59 -9.78
C MET A 127 4.47 -10.09 -8.37
N VAL A 128 3.20 -9.98 -7.97
CA VAL A 128 2.82 -9.53 -6.63
C VAL A 128 3.30 -10.51 -5.57
N ALA A 129 3.23 -11.82 -5.83
CA ALA A 129 3.79 -12.84 -4.94
C ALA A 129 5.31 -12.68 -4.75
N TYR A 130 6.06 -12.37 -5.81
CA TYR A 130 7.49 -12.03 -5.67
C TYR A 130 7.71 -10.79 -4.83
N LEU A 131 7.02 -9.69 -5.13
CA LEU A 131 7.15 -8.43 -4.39
C LEU A 131 6.82 -8.60 -2.91
N ALA A 132 5.90 -9.49 -2.58
CA ALA A 132 5.56 -9.84 -1.20
C ALA A 132 6.73 -10.48 -0.43
N THR A 133 7.70 -11.09 -1.12
CA THR A 133 8.89 -11.69 -0.49
C THR A 133 9.97 -10.68 -0.12
N LEU A 134 9.93 -9.46 -0.67
CA LEU A 134 11.06 -8.52 -0.61
C LEU A 134 11.14 -7.73 0.70
N GLY A 135 10.07 -7.39 1.35
CA GLY A 135 10.04 -6.48 2.49
C GLY A 135 10.42 -7.09 3.85
N GLY A 136 10.75 -8.36 3.93
CA GLY A 136 10.98 -9.08 5.19
C GLY A 136 12.39 -9.03 5.75
N ARG A 137 13.33 -8.36 5.10
CA ARG A 137 14.75 -8.38 5.44
C ARG A 137 15.27 -7.01 5.88
N ARG A 138 14.82 -6.53 7.04
CA ARG A 138 15.50 -5.47 7.78
C ARG A 138 15.92 -5.96 9.14
#